data_a9312504ee142dca8bccbcf482937556
#
_entry.id   a9312504ee142dca8bccbcf482937556
#
_cell.length_a   1.000
_cell.length_b   1.000
_cell.length_c   1.000
_cell.angle_alpha   90.00
_cell.angle_beta   90.00
_cell.angle_gamma   90.00
#
_symmetry.space_group_name_H-M   'P 1'
#
loop_
_entity.id
_entity.type
_entity.pdbx_description
1 polymer ?
#
loop_
_entity_poly.entity_id
_entity_poly.type
_entity_poly.pdbx_seq_one_letter_code
_entity_poly.pdbx_strand_id
1 'polypeptide(L)'
;MNDFLASRTPAASDLFVVFAGANDLLQLIDNNQTDVMPAVNSLRGSLNRLYNSGARDFLVLNIPELGTTPEYNGDPVLSARATGLTVQFNSALNLSLDSFETGSPGATVFRLDVAAVFRDLLATPAAFGFANVTAPAAPGLDPGAQTYDTSQIAANADGYLFWDTLHPTRATHALLGQRALQAVPEPGSAALVLMGSLWLLSIRQRYRPRMPRSEYCN
;
A
#
# COMPACT_ATOMS: atom_id res chain seq x y z
N MET A 1 11.07 3.99 15.35
CA MET A 1 10.93 5.42 14.98
C MET A 1 11.87 6.31 15.78
N ASN A 2 11.96 6.20 17.10
CA ASN A 2 12.85 7.06 17.90
C ASN A 2 14.30 6.98 17.44
N ASP A 3 14.82 5.80 17.13
CA ASP A 3 16.21 5.60 16.65
C ASP A 3 16.43 6.24 15.27
N PHE A 4 15.43 6.19 14.38
CA PHE A 4 15.48 6.86 13.08
C PHE A 4 15.60 8.37 13.26
N LEU A 5 14.71 9.00 14.04
CA LEU A 5 14.69 10.45 14.26
C LEU A 5 15.88 10.95 15.10
N ALA A 6 16.53 10.07 15.88
CA ALA A 6 17.79 10.38 16.58
C ALA A 6 18.98 10.45 15.62
N SER A 7 18.93 9.75 14.49
CA SER A 7 20.04 9.64 13.53
C SER A 7 19.82 10.39 12.22
N ARG A 8 18.58 10.77 11.89
CA ARG A 8 18.21 11.41 10.62
C ARG A 8 17.13 12.46 10.81
N THR A 9 17.24 13.54 10.07
CA THR A 9 16.19 14.57 9.93
C THR A 9 15.47 14.32 8.61
N PRO A 10 14.14 14.14 8.62
CA PRO A 10 13.34 14.02 7.40
C PRO A 10 13.48 15.27 6.51
N ALA A 11 13.69 15.08 5.21
CA ALA A 11 13.53 16.13 4.23
C ALA A 11 12.05 16.24 3.80
N ALA A 12 11.62 17.43 3.39
CA ALA A 12 10.26 17.64 2.93
C ALA A 12 9.94 16.85 1.63
N SER A 13 10.97 16.44 0.89
CA SER A 13 10.85 15.61 -0.33
C SER A 13 10.90 14.11 -0.06
N ASP A 14 11.08 13.68 1.19
CA ASP A 14 11.10 12.25 1.53
C ASP A 14 9.67 11.71 1.61
N LEU A 15 9.44 10.55 0.99
CA LEU A 15 8.20 9.81 1.14
C LEU A 15 8.32 8.81 2.31
N PHE A 16 7.43 8.93 3.29
CA PHE A 16 7.34 8.02 4.42
C PHE A 16 6.23 7.00 4.19
N VAL A 17 6.61 5.73 4.00
CA VAL A 17 5.67 4.63 3.86
C VAL A 17 5.35 4.05 5.24
N VAL A 18 4.05 4.01 5.58
CA VAL A 18 3.55 3.51 6.86
C VAL A 18 2.57 2.36 6.63
N PHE A 19 2.97 1.16 7.06
CA PHE A 19 2.15 -0.05 7.00
C PHE A 19 2.30 -0.79 8.32
N ALA A 20 1.35 -0.62 9.23
CA ALA A 20 1.40 -1.17 10.58
C ALA A 20 -0.01 -1.27 11.20
N GLY A 21 -0.13 -2.00 12.31
CA GLY A 21 -1.38 -2.19 13.06
C GLY A 21 -1.91 -3.62 13.01
N ALA A 22 -1.47 -4.46 12.07
CA ALA A 22 -1.93 -5.85 11.99
C ALA A 22 -1.62 -6.62 13.29
N ASN A 23 -0.41 -6.49 13.83
CA ASN A 23 -0.01 -7.16 15.07
C ASN A 23 -0.85 -6.71 16.28
N ASP A 24 -1.25 -5.44 16.33
CA ASP A 24 -2.16 -4.94 17.35
C ASP A 24 -3.52 -5.64 17.25
N LEU A 25 -4.03 -5.83 16.01
CA LEU A 25 -5.30 -6.54 15.79
C LEU A 25 -5.20 -8.02 16.16
N LEU A 26 -4.07 -8.70 15.86
CA LEU A 26 -3.85 -10.08 16.28
C LEU A 26 -3.96 -10.20 17.80
N GLN A 27 -3.32 -9.29 18.55
CA GLN A 27 -3.42 -9.27 20.01
C GLN A 27 -4.87 -9.04 20.51
N LEU A 28 -5.64 -8.18 19.82
CA LEU A 28 -7.05 -7.97 20.16
C LEU A 28 -7.90 -9.23 19.90
N ILE A 29 -7.61 -9.96 18.80
CA ILE A 29 -8.29 -11.22 18.48
C ILE A 29 -7.99 -12.24 19.57
N ASP A 30 -6.71 -12.46 19.88
CA ASP A 30 -6.23 -13.47 20.84
C ASP A 30 -6.74 -13.19 22.27
N ASN A 31 -6.77 -11.93 22.67
CA ASN A 31 -7.20 -11.51 24.01
C ASN A 31 -8.70 -11.22 24.11
N ASN A 32 -9.48 -11.51 23.08
CA ASN A 32 -10.92 -11.24 23.02
C ASN A 32 -11.27 -9.76 23.27
N GLN A 33 -10.44 -8.83 22.80
CA GLN A 33 -10.62 -7.37 22.92
C GLN A 33 -11.16 -6.77 21.62
N THR A 34 -11.71 -5.56 21.68
CA THR A 34 -12.37 -4.91 20.54
C THR A 34 -11.95 -3.46 20.30
N ASP A 35 -11.20 -2.85 21.21
CA ASP A 35 -10.81 -1.44 21.09
C ASP A 35 -9.59 -1.28 20.19
N VAL A 36 -9.81 -0.82 18.96
CA VAL A 36 -8.75 -0.58 17.97
C VAL A 36 -8.08 0.80 18.12
N MET A 37 -8.64 1.68 18.97
CA MET A 37 -8.17 3.06 19.06
C MET A 37 -6.74 3.23 19.57
N PRO A 38 -6.22 2.41 20.51
CA PRO A 38 -4.81 2.49 20.91
C PRO A 38 -3.85 2.34 19.73
N ALA A 39 -4.09 1.39 18.82
CA ALA A 39 -3.28 1.18 17.62
C ALA A 39 -3.37 2.39 16.65
N VAL A 40 -4.58 2.87 16.37
CA VAL A 40 -4.81 4.05 15.53
C VAL A 40 -4.12 5.29 16.10
N ASN A 41 -4.24 5.53 17.41
CA ASN A 41 -3.60 6.66 18.08
C ASN A 41 -2.06 6.56 18.07
N SER A 42 -1.51 5.36 18.16
CA SER A 42 -0.07 5.12 18.06
C SER A 42 0.45 5.48 16.65
N LEU A 43 -0.29 5.07 15.59
CA LEU A 43 0.03 5.46 14.21
C LEU A 43 -0.06 6.97 14.03
N ARG A 44 -1.14 7.61 14.50
CA ARG A 44 -1.29 9.06 14.45
C ARG A 44 -0.15 9.78 15.17
N GLY A 45 0.23 9.32 16.35
CA GLY A 45 1.37 9.84 17.09
C GLY A 45 2.68 9.71 16.32
N SER A 46 2.84 8.64 15.55
CA SER A 46 4.00 8.40 14.70
C SER A 46 4.05 9.36 13.51
N LEU A 47 2.92 9.58 12.83
CA LEU A 47 2.80 10.58 11.75
C LEU A 47 3.09 12.00 12.26
N ASN A 48 2.54 12.37 13.41
CA ASN A 48 2.78 13.67 14.04
C ASN A 48 4.27 13.89 14.34
N ARG A 49 4.98 12.88 14.86
CA ARG A 49 6.42 12.97 15.13
C ARG A 49 7.23 13.18 13.85
N LEU A 50 6.92 12.43 12.79
CA LEU A 50 7.58 12.59 11.48
C LEU A 50 7.32 13.98 10.90
N TYR A 51 6.07 14.43 10.90
CA TYR A 51 5.67 15.76 10.44
C TYR A 51 6.40 16.88 11.19
N ASN A 52 6.43 16.82 12.52
CA ASN A 52 7.12 17.80 13.36
C ASN A 52 8.64 17.79 13.15
N SER A 53 9.19 16.68 12.63
CA SER A 53 10.62 16.55 12.30
C SER A 53 10.93 16.96 10.86
N GLY A 54 9.94 17.39 10.05
CA GLY A 54 10.15 17.92 8.70
C GLY A 54 9.53 17.12 7.57
N ALA A 55 9.03 15.90 7.81
CA ALA A 55 8.36 15.09 6.79
C ALA A 55 7.08 15.79 6.28
N ARG A 56 6.77 15.60 4.98
CA ARG A 56 5.57 16.17 4.36
C ARG A 56 4.76 15.14 3.58
N ASP A 57 5.40 14.18 2.92
CA ASP A 57 4.72 13.20 2.09
C ASP A 57 4.66 11.84 2.77
N PHE A 58 3.46 11.29 2.90
CA PHE A 58 3.18 10.04 3.58
C PHE A 58 2.37 9.12 2.67
N LEU A 59 2.80 7.87 2.51
CA LEU A 59 1.99 6.80 1.95
C LEU A 59 1.54 5.90 3.09
N VAL A 60 0.25 5.89 3.40
CA VAL A 60 -0.31 5.07 4.46
C VAL A 60 -1.15 3.95 3.87
N LEU A 61 -0.82 2.73 4.25
CA LEU A 61 -1.52 1.52 3.84
C LEU A 61 -2.49 1.09 4.95
N ASN A 62 -3.72 0.78 4.58
CA ASN A 62 -4.63 0.08 5.48
C ASN A 62 -4.34 -1.43 5.52
N ILE A 63 -5.02 -2.17 6.41
CA ILE A 63 -4.77 -3.60 6.63
C ILE A 63 -5.75 -4.42 5.79
N PRO A 64 -5.29 -5.51 5.09
CA PRO A 64 -6.18 -6.47 4.45
C PRO A 64 -7.08 -7.15 5.49
N GLU A 65 -8.23 -7.65 5.07
CA GLU A 65 -9.17 -8.33 5.97
C GLU A 65 -8.53 -9.60 6.57
N LEU A 66 -8.12 -9.54 7.85
CA LEU A 66 -7.41 -10.62 8.53
C LEU A 66 -8.22 -11.92 8.57
N GLY A 67 -9.56 -11.83 8.61
CA GLY A 67 -10.43 -13.00 8.59
C GLY A 67 -10.34 -13.83 7.31
N THR A 68 -9.73 -13.30 6.24
CA THR A 68 -9.51 -14.05 4.98
C THR A 68 -8.16 -14.76 4.94
N THR A 69 -7.27 -14.52 5.92
CA THR A 69 -5.97 -15.18 6.01
C THR A 69 -6.14 -16.66 6.38
N PRO A 70 -5.18 -17.53 6.01
CA PRO A 70 -5.20 -18.94 6.40
C PRO A 70 -5.27 -19.16 7.91
N GLU A 71 -4.82 -18.21 8.73
CA GLU A 71 -4.89 -18.25 10.19
C GLU A 71 -6.33 -18.31 10.71
N TYR A 72 -7.24 -17.56 10.07
CA TYR A 72 -8.60 -17.39 10.58
C TYR A 72 -9.68 -17.96 9.67
N ASN A 73 -9.42 -18.19 8.37
CA ASN A 73 -10.45 -18.58 7.39
C ASN A 73 -11.03 -19.97 7.64
N GLY A 74 -10.37 -20.82 8.42
CA GLY A 74 -10.84 -22.16 8.79
C GLY A 74 -11.91 -22.16 9.89
N ASP A 75 -12.07 -21.08 10.65
CA ASP A 75 -13.08 -20.93 11.71
C ASP A 75 -13.99 -19.72 11.41
N PRO A 76 -15.29 -19.94 11.09
CA PRO A 76 -16.20 -18.86 10.74
C PRO A 76 -16.37 -17.79 11.82
N VAL A 77 -16.24 -18.13 13.12
CA VAL A 77 -16.40 -17.20 14.22
C VAL A 77 -15.15 -16.31 14.33
N LEU A 78 -13.97 -16.91 14.27
CA LEU A 78 -12.72 -16.17 14.30
C LEU A 78 -12.54 -15.32 13.03
N SER A 79 -12.87 -15.87 11.86
CA SER A 79 -12.87 -15.13 10.59
C SER A 79 -13.73 -13.87 10.64
N ALA A 80 -15.00 -14.03 11.08
CA ALA A 80 -15.93 -12.89 11.21
C ALA A 80 -15.42 -11.83 12.20
N ARG A 81 -14.84 -12.29 13.32
CA ARG A 81 -14.25 -11.41 14.34
C ARG A 81 -13.05 -10.63 13.78
N ALA A 82 -12.11 -11.32 13.16
CA ALA A 82 -10.90 -10.74 12.58
C ALA A 82 -11.25 -9.73 11.47
N THR A 83 -12.22 -10.07 10.61
CA THR A 83 -12.76 -9.15 9.59
C THR A 83 -13.39 -7.93 10.25
N GLY A 84 -14.23 -8.11 11.27
CA GLY A 84 -14.89 -6.99 11.95
C GLY A 84 -13.90 -6.01 12.59
N LEU A 85 -12.87 -6.51 13.27
CA LEU A 85 -11.80 -5.68 13.84
C LEU A 85 -11.00 -4.95 12.77
N THR A 86 -10.68 -5.62 11.65
CA THR A 86 -9.97 -5.00 10.54
C THR A 86 -10.78 -3.85 9.92
N VAL A 87 -12.06 -4.08 9.66
CA VAL A 87 -12.96 -3.02 9.13
C VAL A 87 -13.06 -1.84 10.07
N GLN A 88 -13.20 -2.10 11.38
CA GLN A 88 -13.24 -1.05 12.40
C GLN A 88 -11.94 -0.25 12.45
N PHE A 89 -10.80 -0.93 12.46
CA PHE A 89 -9.48 -0.30 12.45
C PHE A 89 -9.28 0.56 11.19
N ASN A 90 -9.53 0.03 10.00
CA ASN A 90 -9.35 0.74 8.74
C ASN A 90 -10.25 1.98 8.65
N SER A 91 -11.48 1.90 9.16
CA SER A 91 -12.40 3.04 9.24
C SER A 91 -11.89 4.12 10.20
N ALA A 92 -11.45 3.73 11.39
CA ALA A 92 -10.89 4.63 12.39
C ALA A 92 -9.57 5.27 11.91
N LEU A 93 -8.70 4.47 11.25
CA LEU A 93 -7.47 4.96 10.64
C LEU A 93 -7.77 6.04 9.59
N ASN A 94 -8.75 5.81 8.71
CA ASN A 94 -9.11 6.76 7.66
C ASN A 94 -9.56 8.11 8.27
N LEU A 95 -10.44 8.10 9.27
CA LEU A 95 -10.87 9.31 9.99
C LEU A 95 -9.69 10.01 10.70
N SER A 96 -8.78 9.22 11.25
CA SER A 96 -7.56 9.75 11.88
C SER A 96 -6.65 10.44 10.87
N LEU A 97 -6.53 9.90 9.65
CA LEU A 97 -5.75 10.50 8.56
C LEU A 97 -6.38 11.81 8.06
N ASP A 98 -7.72 11.88 7.92
CA ASP A 98 -8.42 13.14 7.57
C ASP A 98 -8.14 14.24 8.59
N SER A 99 -8.19 13.88 9.88
CA SER A 99 -7.85 14.80 10.97
C SER A 99 -6.37 15.19 10.97
N PHE A 100 -5.48 14.28 10.56
CA PHE A 100 -4.05 14.58 10.42
C PHE A 100 -3.79 15.59 9.32
N GLU A 101 -4.34 15.40 8.13
CA GLU A 101 -4.18 16.31 7.00
C GLU A 101 -4.71 17.71 7.34
N THR A 102 -5.90 17.78 7.97
CA THR A 102 -6.48 19.05 8.42
C THR A 102 -5.60 19.78 9.44
N GLY A 103 -4.99 19.04 10.36
CA GLY A 103 -4.15 19.59 11.44
C GLY A 103 -2.67 19.78 11.08
N SER A 104 -2.23 19.39 9.87
CA SER A 104 -0.82 19.37 9.45
C SER A 104 -0.63 20.10 8.12
N PRO A 105 -0.66 21.45 8.09
CA PRO A 105 -0.53 22.22 6.86
C PRO A 105 0.70 21.85 6.03
N GLY A 106 0.48 21.59 4.73
CA GLY A 106 1.54 21.20 3.80
C GLY A 106 1.94 19.72 3.88
N ALA A 107 1.28 18.91 4.70
CA ALA A 107 1.37 17.46 4.62
C ALA A 107 0.44 16.91 3.55
N THR A 108 0.90 15.88 2.83
CA THR A 108 0.11 15.10 1.88
C THR A 108 0.07 13.64 2.34
N VAL A 109 -1.12 13.06 2.40
CA VAL A 109 -1.31 11.64 2.73
C VAL A 109 -1.86 10.89 1.53
N PHE A 110 -0.99 10.17 0.86
CA PHE A 110 -1.39 9.14 -0.12
C PHE A 110 -1.90 7.92 0.63
N ARG A 111 -2.99 7.33 0.17
CA ARG A 111 -3.63 6.18 0.82
C ARG A 111 -3.68 5.01 -0.13
N LEU A 112 -3.18 3.86 0.29
CA LEU A 112 -3.33 2.61 -0.44
C LEU A 112 -4.33 1.72 0.29
N ASP A 113 -5.48 1.46 -0.34
CA ASP A 113 -6.50 0.54 0.17
C ASP A 113 -6.09 -0.92 -0.12
N VAL A 114 -5.22 -1.46 0.75
CA VAL A 114 -4.77 -2.86 0.66
C VAL A 114 -5.94 -3.82 0.85
N ALA A 115 -6.94 -3.47 1.68
CA ALA A 115 -8.13 -4.29 1.83
C ALA A 115 -8.91 -4.42 0.52
N ALA A 116 -9.05 -3.36 -0.27
CA ALA A 116 -9.65 -3.43 -1.61
C ALA A 116 -8.81 -4.29 -2.55
N VAL A 117 -7.48 -4.11 -2.57
CA VAL A 117 -6.59 -4.94 -3.39
C VAL A 117 -6.77 -6.43 -3.06
N PHE A 118 -6.81 -6.80 -1.78
CA PHE A 118 -7.01 -8.20 -1.37
C PHE A 118 -8.39 -8.73 -1.75
N ARG A 119 -9.46 -7.93 -1.64
CA ARG A 119 -10.79 -8.32 -2.13
C ARG A 119 -10.78 -8.65 -3.62
N ASP A 120 -10.09 -7.84 -4.44
CA ASP A 120 -9.97 -8.09 -5.89
C ASP A 120 -9.18 -9.39 -6.16
N LEU A 121 -8.07 -9.62 -5.42
CA LEU A 121 -7.27 -10.84 -5.53
C LEU A 121 -8.06 -12.10 -5.16
N LEU A 122 -8.88 -12.02 -4.12
CA LEU A 122 -9.73 -13.12 -3.67
C LEU A 122 -10.90 -13.38 -4.64
N ALA A 123 -11.44 -12.32 -5.25
CA ALA A 123 -12.56 -12.43 -6.19
C ALA A 123 -12.15 -12.98 -7.57
N THR A 124 -10.96 -12.63 -8.05
CA THR A 124 -10.49 -12.98 -9.40
C THR A 124 -9.02 -13.41 -9.41
N PRO A 125 -8.62 -14.44 -8.63
CA PRO A 125 -7.22 -14.79 -8.39
C PRO A 125 -6.44 -15.08 -9.68
N ALA A 126 -7.05 -15.79 -10.63
CA ALA A 126 -6.40 -16.13 -11.90
C ALA A 126 -6.01 -14.91 -12.75
N ALA A 127 -6.73 -13.79 -12.64
CA ALA A 127 -6.40 -12.54 -13.32
C ALA A 127 -5.08 -11.92 -12.82
N PHE A 128 -4.65 -12.30 -11.62
CA PHE A 128 -3.42 -11.84 -10.98
C PHE A 128 -2.33 -12.92 -10.93
N GLY A 129 -2.58 -14.10 -11.54
CA GLY A 129 -1.61 -15.21 -11.59
C GLY A 129 -1.62 -16.11 -10.37
N PHE A 130 -2.60 -15.97 -9.46
CA PHE A 130 -2.73 -16.83 -8.28
C PHE A 130 -3.56 -18.07 -8.57
N ALA A 131 -3.04 -19.23 -8.15
CA ALA A 131 -3.72 -20.51 -8.18
C ALA A 131 -4.39 -20.86 -6.83
N ASN A 132 -3.87 -20.29 -5.74
CA ASN A 132 -4.37 -20.51 -4.38
C ASN A 132 -4.36 -19.21 -3.58
N VAL A 133 -5.51 -18.88 -2.98
CA VAL A 133 -5.72 -17.65 -2.21
C VAL A 133 -6.26 -17.90 -0.79
N THR A 134 -6.35 -19.19 -0.39
CA THR A 134 -6.94 -19.58 0.90
C THR A 134 -6.02 -20.41 1.78
N ALA A 135 -5.00 -21.06 1.20
CA ALA A 135 -4.01 -21.85 1.93
C ALA A 135 -2.62 -21.19 1.84
N PRO A 136 -1.74 -21.46 2.81
CA PRO A 136 -0.35 -20.98 2.77
C PRO A 136 0.49 -21.78 1.77
N ALA A 137 1.49 -21.13 1.15
CA ALA A 137 2.51 -21.79 0.33
C ALA A 137 3.47 -22.63 1.17
N ALA A 138 3.64 -22.27 2.43
CA ALA A 138 4.54 -22.90 3.39
C ALA A 138 3.79 -23.24 4.69
N PRO A 139 2.93 -24.27 4.68
CA PRO A 139 2.06 -24.60 5.82
C PRO A 139 2.83 -25.07 7.07
N GLY A 140 4.10 -25.48 6.93
CA GLY A 140 4.96 -25.85 8.06
C GLY A 140 5.70 -24.65 8.70
N LEU A 141 5.43 -23.42 8.26
CA LEU A 141 5.98 -22.23 8.86
C LEU A 141 5.00 -21.64 9.89
N ASP A 142 5.42 -21.69 11.16
CA ASP A 142 4.80 -20.89 12.21
C ASP A 142 5.47 -19.50 12.19
N PRO A 143 4.69 -18.40 11.99
CA PRO A 143 5.25 -17.05 12.00
C PRO A 143 6.02 -16.67 13.27
N GLY A 144 5.76 -17.36 14.39
CA GLY A 144 6.45 -17.19 15.66
C GLY A 144 7.62 -18.16 15.90
N ALA A 145 7.77 -19.21 15.10
CA ALA A 145 8.79 -20.23 15.30
C ALA A 145 10.15 -19.83 14.71
N GLN A 146 11.23 -20.24 15.38
CA GLN A 146 12.60 -20.04 14.89
C GLN A 146 13.10 -21.19 13.99
N THR A 147 12.32 -22.26 13.82
CA THR A 147 12.66 -23.43 13.01
C THR A 147 11.60 -23.66 11.96
N TYR A 148 12.05 -23.87 10.71
CA TYR A 148 11.16 -23.99 9.54
C TYR A 148 11.30 -25.39 8.93
N ASP A 149 10.17 -26.05 8.69
CA ASP A 149 10.14 -27.24 7.83
C ASP A 149 9.99 -26.80 6.36
N THR A 150 11.12 -26.68 5.67
CA THR A 150 11.13 -26.27 4.26
C THR A 150 10.67 -27.36 3.29
N SER A 151 10.48 -28.61 3.76
CA SER A 151 10.05 -29.73 2.92
C SER A 151 8.60 -29.60 2.45
N GLN A 152 7.79 -28.78 3.13
CA GLN A 152 6.39 -28.54 2.83
C GLN A 152 6.13 -27.28 1.99
N ILE A 153 7.18 -26.58 1.57
CA ILE A 153 7.02 -25.37 0.73
C ILE A 153 6.51 -25.80 -0.65
N ALA A 154 5.43 -25.17 -1.11
CA ALA A 154 4.88 -25.39 -2.44
C ALA A 154 5.91 -25.08 -3.53
N ALA A 155 6.06 -25.98 -4.50
CA ALA A 155 7.01 -25.80 -5.61
C ALA A 155 6.72 -24.52 -6.44
N ASN A 156 5.46 -24.09 -6.51
CA ASN A 156 5.02 -22.82 -7.13
C ASN A 156 4.49 -21.86 -6.06
N ALA A 157 5.34 -21.45 -5.13
CA ALA A 157 4.94 -20.56 -4.05
C ALA A 157 4.44 -19.18 -4.54
N ASP A 158 4.92 -18.69 -5.67
CA ASP A 158 4.45 -17.42 -6.28
C ASP A 158 3.00 -17.53 -6.84
N GLY A 159 2.48 -18.74 -7.00
CA GLY A 159 1.07 -18.98 -7.32
C GLY A 159 0.13 -18.93 -6.11
N TYR A 160 0.65 -18.65 -4.92
CA TYR A 160 -0.13 -18.50 -3.70
C TYR A 160 -0.19 -17.05 -3.25
N LEU A 161 -1.34 -16.64 -2.70
CA LEU A 161 -1.51 -15.31 -2.11
C LEU A 161 -0.73 -15.18 -0.79
N PHE A 162 -0.78 -16.22 0.06
CA PHE A 162 -0.16 -16.28 1.37
C PHE A 162 1.08 -17.16 1.40
N TRP A 163 2.14 -16.67 2.04
CA TRP A 163 3.37 -17.43 2.29
C TRP A 163 3.20 -18.43 3.45
N ASP A 164 2.78 -17.92 4.60
CA ASP A 164 2.43 -18.67 5.81
C ASP A 164 0.96 -18.42 6.16
N THR A 165 0.57 -18.66 7.39
CA THR A 165 -0.84 -18.47 7.81
C THR A 165 -1.29 -17.00 7.82
N LEU A 166 -0.37 -16.03 7.80
CA LEU A 166 -0.65 -14.59 7.92
C LEU A 166 -0.04 -13.75 6.79
N HIS A 167 1.22 -14.05 6.43
CA HIS A 167 1.99 -13.15 5.58
C HIS A 167 1.78 -13.41 4.09
N PRO A 168 1.71 -12.34 3.28
CA PRO A 168 1.64 -12.47 1.82
C PRO A 168 2.92 -13.05 1.21
N THR A 169 2.81 -13.68 0.03
CA THR A 169 3.96 -14.12 -0.74
C THR A 169 4.74 -12.95 -1.34
N ARG A 170 5.92 -13.25 -1.88
CA ARG A 170 6.73 -12.32 -2.67
C ARG A 170 5.94 -11.76 -3.86
N ALA A 171 5.15 -12.60 -4.55
CA ALA A 171 4.32 -12.18 -5.68
C ALA A 171 3.25 -11.17 -5.25
N THR A 172 2.60 -11.40 -4.11
CA THR A 172 1.63 -10.46 -3.53
C THR A 172 2.30 -9.15 -3.13
N HIS A 173 3.49 -9.19 -2.50
CA HIS A 173 4.24 -7.97 -2.16
C HIS A 173 4.63 -7.17 -3.42
N ALA A 174 5.04 -7.82 -4.51
CA ALA A 174 5.36 -7.15 -5.75
C ALA A 174 4.14 -6.41 -6.34
N LEU A 175 2.96 -7.02 -6.26
CA LEU A 175 1.71 -6.40 -6.69
C LEU A 175 1.34 -5.21 -5.81
N LEU A 176 1.46 -5.33 -4.49
CA LEU A 176 1.26 -4.20 -3.57
C LEU A 176 2.23 -3.06 -3.85
N GLY A 177 3.50 -3.36 -4.16
CA GLY A 177 4.49 -2.36 -4.57
C GLY A 177 4.08 -1.61 -5.85
N GLN A 178 3.55 -2.32 -6.86
CA GLN A 178 3.02 -1.67 -8.07
C GLN A 178 1.82 -0.76 -7.75
N ARG A 179 0.91 -1.18 -6.88
CA ARG A 179 -0.21 -0.35 -6.43
C ARG A 179 0.25 0.87 -5.64
N ALA A 180 1.29 0.72 -4.82
CA ALA A 180 1.90 1.82 -4.07
C ALA A 180 2.48 2.89 -5.01
N LEU A 181 3.18 2.48 -6.09
CA LEU A 181 3.69 3.40 -7.11
C LEU A 181 2.55 4.15 -7.83
N GLN A 182 1.40 3.50 -8.05
CA GLN A 182 0.23 4.15 -8.66
C GLN A 182 -0.48 5.12 -7.71
N ALA A 183 -0.40 4.88 -6.40
CA ALA A 183 -1.02 5.73 -5.38
C ALA A 183 -0.27 7.05 -5.16
N VAL A 184 1.03 7.09 -5.48
CA VAL A 184 1.87 8.28 -5.31
C VAL A 184 2.15 8.88 -6.69
N PRO A 185 1.61 10.09 -7.02
CA PRO A 185 1.89 10.76 -8.28
C PRO A 185 3.39 11.02 -8.45
N GLU A 186 3.93 10.73 -9.63
CA GLU A 186 5.33 11.04 -9.90
C GLU A 186 5.59 12.56 -9.85
N PRO A 187 6.64 13.00 -9.14
CA PRO A 187 6.96 14.42 -9.07
C PRO A 187 7.25 14.97 -10.48
N GLY A 188 6.35 15.78 -11.03
CA GLY A 188 6.64 16.68 -12.15
C GLY A 188 7.04 16.08 -13.50
N SER A 189 7.36 14.78 -13.61
CA SER A 189 7.83 14.13 -14.85
C SER A 189 6.79 14.24 -15.98
N ALA A 190 5.52 14.08 -15.66
CA ALA A 190 4.42 14.25 -16.61
C ALA A 190 4.29 15.71 -17.08
N ALA A 191 4.47 16.68 -16.19
CA ALA A 191 4.46 18.11 -16.53
C ALA A 191 5.67 18.49 -17.39
N LEU A 192 6.86 17.95 -17.13
CA LEU A 192 8.06 18.15 -17.94
C LEU A 192 7.91 17.55 -19.34
N VAL A 193 7.34 16.35 -19.46
CA VAL A 193 7.05 15.73 -20.77
C VAL A 193 6.01 16.53 -21.55
N LEU A 194 4.94 17.01 -20.88
CA LEU A 194 3.95 17.88 -21.51
C LEU A 194 4.55 19.22 -21.97
N MET A 195 5.32 19.88 -21.13
CA MET A 195 5.99 21.14 -21.50
C MET A 195 7.01 20.93 -22.61
N GLY A 196 7.79 19.86 -22.56
CA GLY A 196 8.71 19.49 -23.65
C GLY A 196 8.00 19.20 -24.96
N SER A 197 6.86 18.50 -24.91
CA SER A 197 6.04 18.21 -26.08
C SER A 197 5.41 19.47 -26.69
N LEU A 198 4.88 20.37 -25.86
CA LEU A 198 4.34 21.65 -26.30
C LEU A 198 5.43 22.55 -26.90
N TRP A 199 6.63 22.56 -26.32
CA TRP A 199 7.76 23.29 -26.84
C TRP A 199 8.20 22.77 -28.23
N LEU A 200 8.30 21.44 -28.40
CA LEU A 200 8.61 20.81 -29.70
C LEU A 200 7.54 21.12 -30.75
N LEU A 201 6.26 21.11 -30.40
CA LEU A 201 5.17 21.51 -31.29
C LEU A 201 5.28 22.97 -31.70
N SER A 202 5.65 23.87 -30.80
CA SER A 202 5.83 25.30 -31.06
C SER A 202 6.98 25.56 -32.04
N ILE A 203 8.09 24.83 -31.90
CA ILE A 203 9.22 24.90 -32.86
C ILE A 203 8.82 24.42 -34.24
N ARG A 204 8.11 23.26 -34.30
CA ARG A 204 7.64 22.69 -35.57
C ARG A 204 6.72 23.64 -36.33
N GLN A 205 5.90 24.44 -35.65
CA GLN A 205 5.06 25.46 -36.29
C GLN A 205 5.88 26.63 -36.83
N ARG A 206 6.95 27.06 -36.15
CA ARG A 206 7.82 28.16 -36.59
C ARG A 206 8.66 27.79 -37.84
N TYR A 207 8.99 26.53 -37.99
CA TYR A 207 9.82 26.03 -39.10
C TYR A 207 9.01 25.37 -40.22
N ARG A 208 7.67 25.58 -40.30
CA ARG A 208 6.91 25.15 -41.49
C ARG A 208 7.40 25.93 -42.70
N PRO A 209 7.98 25.28 -43.75
CA PRO A 209 8.36 25.95 -44.99
C PRO A 209 7.08 26.55 -45.61
N ARG A 210 7.12 27.83 -45.93
CA ARG A 210 6.09 28.45 -46.76
C ARG A 210 6.15 27.78 -48.12
N MET A 211 5.13 27.04 -48.51
CA MET A 211 4.99 26.57 -49.87
C MET A 211 4.92 27.77 -50.83
N PRO A 212 5.71 27.78 -51.90
CA PRO A 212 5.60 28.83 -52.89
C PRO A 212 4.19 28.78 -53.50
N ARG A 213 3.53 29.94 -53.60
CA ARG A 213 2.27 30.08 -54.35
C ARG A 213 2.58 29.69 -55.80
N SER A 214 1.96 28.62 -56.32
CA SER A 214 1.95 28.36 -57.74
C SER A 214 1.20 29.53 -58.45
N GLU A 215 1.95 30.36 -59.19
CA GLU A 215 1.36 31.27 -60.15
C GLU A 215 0.84 30.38 -61.28
N TYR A 216 -0.48 30.21 -61.30
CA TYR A 216 -1.13 29.79 -62.53
C TYR A 216 -1.22 31.04 -63.43
N CYS A 217 -0.30 31.19 -64.36
CA CYS A 217 -0.49 32.05 -65.53
C CYS A 217 -1.43 31.37 -66.54
N ASN A 218 -2.29 32.19 -67.06
CA ASN A 218 -3.30 31.97 -68.11
C ASN A 218 -2.80 31.10 -69.27
#